data_bf5bf94c1f1c5bb0ce9b11ba9d5fde64
#
_entry.id   bf5bf94c1f1c5bb0ce9b11ba9d5fde64
#
_cell.length_a   1.000
_cell.length_b   1.000
_cell.length_c   1.000
_cell.angle_alpha   90.00
_cell.angle_beta   90.00
_cell.angle_gamma   90.00
#
_symmetry.space_group_name_H-M   'P 1'
#
loop_
_entity.id
_entity.type
_entity.pdbx_description
1 polymer ?
#
loop_
_entity_poly.entity_id
_entity_poly.type
_entity_poly.pdbx_seq_one_letter_code
_entity_poly.pdbx_strand_id
1 'polypeptide(L)'
;INTILDTIDAYVWGIPLIVLILSVGLFLTIRLKGVQFTNLGRAFKYIFKDETDGKHGEVSSFAALCTALSATIGTGNIVGVATAIVSGGPGALFWMWLAALVGTATKYAECLLAVKFRQVDEDGHVVGGPFNYIEHGMGPKWKWLAKIFAFFGIGVGLLGIGTFTQVNGISSAVNNFFDPNNAWTVSLFGRTYSW
;
A
#
# COMPACT_ATOMS: atom_id res chain seq x y z
N ILE A 1 -0.91 -19.77 -21.71
CA ILE A 1 -0.99 -19.37 -20.28
C ILE A 1 -0.71 -17.87 -20.16
N ASN A 2 0.37 -17.34 -20.72
CA ASN A 2 0.72 -15.92 -20.64
C ASN A 2 -0.39 -15.01 -21.17
N THR A 3 -0.95 -15.31 -22.33
CA THR A 3 -2.03 -14.53 -22.95
C THR A 3 -3.28 -14.43 -22.04
N ILE A 4 -3.62 -15.51 -21.33
CA ILE A 4 -4.75 -15.54 -20.41
C ILE A 4 -4.44 -14.66 -19.17
N LEU A 5 -3.23 -14.79 -18.63
CA LEU A 5 -2.80 -13.98 -17.49
C LEU A 5 -2.75 -12.50 -17.86
N ASP A 6 -2.21 -12.15 -19.02
CA ASP A 6 -2.15 -10.77 -19.52
C ASP A 6 -3.56 -10.17 -19.70
N THR A 7 -4.52 -10.99 -20.20
CA THR A 7 -5.91 -10.55 -20.36
C THR A 7 -6.58 -10.31 -19.00
N ILE A 8 -6.36 -11.20 -18.04
CA ILE A 8 -6.90 -11.05 -16.67
C ILE A 8 -6.29 -9.82 -16.02
N ASP A 9 -4.98 -9.65 -16.13
CA ASP A 9 -4.26 -8.50 -15.58
C ASP A 9 -4.78 -7.19 -16.15
N ALA A 10 -4.87 -7.07 -17.48
CA ALA A 10 -5.39 -5.89 -18.16
C ALA A 10 -6.85 -5.56 -17.78
N TYR A 11 -7.66 -6.58 -17.49
CA TYR A 11 -9.04 -6.36 -17.06
C TYR A 11 -9.12 -5.96 -15.59
N VAL A 12 -8.36 -6.62 -14.72
CA VAL A 12 -8.36 -6.36 -13.26
C VAL A 12 -7.74 -5.01 -12.94
N TRP A 13 -6.58 -4.69 -13.54
CA TRP A 13 -5.87 -3.42 -13.33
C TRP A 13 -6.27 -2.31 -14.30
N GLY A 14 -7.24 -2.56 -15.16
CA GLY A 14 -7.71 -1.65 -16.19
C GLY A 14 -8.69 -0.60 -15.69
N ILE A 15 -9.42 -0.02 -16.64
CA ILE A 15 -10.41 1.03 -16.43
C ILE A 15 -11.42 0.73 -15.32
N PRO A 16 -11.97 -0.51 -15.18
CA PRO A 16 -12.97 -0.79 -14.15
C PRO A 16 -12.46 -0.54 -12.73
N LEU A 17 -11.24 -0.98 -12.43
CA LEU A 17 -10.65 -0.77 -11.11
C LEU A 17 -10.33 0.70 -10.85
N ILE A 18 -9.82 1.41 -11.86
CA ILE A 18 -9.51 2.85 -11.75
C ILE A 18 -10.80 3.63 -11.44
N VAL A 19 -11.87 3.37 -12.19
CA VAL A 19 -13.18 4.01 -11.96
C VAL A 19 -13.72 3.68 -10.58
N LEU A 20 -13.61 2.44 -10.14
CA LEU A 20 -14.04 2.03 -8.80
C LEU A 20 -13.27 2.78 -7.71
N ILE A 21 -11.94 2.80 -7.76
CA ILE A 21 -11.10 3.46 -6.77
C ILE A 21 -11.39 4.96 -6.70
N LEU A 22 -11.46 5.62 -7.85
CA LEU A 22 -11.74 7.06 -7.91
C LEU A 22 -13.16 7.38 -7.42
N SER A 23 -14.14 6.56 -7.80
CA SER A 23 -15.54 6.74 -7.36
C SER A 23 -15.70 6.58 -5.86
N VAL A 24 -15.10 5.54 -5.28
CA VAL A 24 -15.12 5.32 -3.83
C VAL A 24 -14.40 6.45 -3.10
N GLY A 25 -13.24 6.85 -3.58
CA GLY A 25 -12.48 7.95 -2.97
C GLY A 25 -13.22 9.28 -3.05
N LEU A 26 -13.86 9.60 -4.18
CA LEU A 26 -14.69 10.79 -4.33
C LEU A 26 -15.92 10.75 -3.42
N PHE A 27 -16.62 9.61 -3.38
CA PHE A 27 -17.74 9.39 -2.49
C PHE A 27 -17.35 9.62 -1.02
N LEU A 28 -16.23 9.05 -0.58
CA LEU A 28 -15.73 9.22 0.78
C LEU A 28 -15.28 10.67 1.05
N THR A 29 -14.65 11.33 0.08
CA THR A 29 -14.28 12.75 0.20
C THR A 29 -15.51 13.61 0.48
N ILE A 30 -16.60 13.41 -0.27
CA ILE A 30 -17.86 14.14 -0.08
C ILE A 30 -18.50 13.75 1.26
N ARG A 31 -18.60 12.46 1.54
CA ARG A 31 -19.25 11.93 2.75
C ARG A 31 -18.55 12.37 4.03
N LEU A 32 -17.24 12.46 4.01
CA LEU A 32 -16.40 12.89 5.14
C LEU A 32 -16.12 14.41 5.13
N LYS A 33 -16.82 15.16 4.28
CA LYS A 33 -16.74 16.64 4.19
C LYS A 33 -15.29 17.13 3.98
N GLY A 34 -14.54 16.44 3.12
CA GLY A 34 -13.19 16.84 2.79
C GLY A 34 -12.22 16.71 3.98
N VAL A 35 -12.29 15.60 4.72
CA VAL A 35 -11.49 15.34 5.93
C VAL A 35 -10.00 15.56 5.72
N GLN A 36 -9.49 15.25 4.53
CA GLN A 36 -8.09 15.44 4.14
C GLN A 36 -7.63 16.90 4.17
N PHE A 37 -8.56 17.85 4.06
CA PHE A 37 -8.27 19.29 4.14
C PHE A 37 -8.63 19.85 5.50
N THR A 38 -9.81 19.51 6.00
CA THR A 38 -10.38 20.11 7.22
C THR A 38 -9.64 19.69 8.49
N ASN A 39 -9.07 18.48 8.50
CA ASN A 39 -8.40 17.94 9.67
C ASN A 39 -6.87 17.82 9.55
N LEU A 40 -6.29 18.34 8.47
CA LEU A 40 -4.84 18.22 8.23
C LEU A 40 -4.00 18.80 9.38
N GLY A 41 -4.32 20.01 9.84
CA GLY A 41 -3.61 20.63 10.97
C GLY A 41 -3.74 19.84 12.29
N ARG A 42 -4.91 19.21 12.52
CA ARG A 42 -5.12 18.34 13.67
C ARG A 42 -4.31 17.05 13.54
N ALA A 43 -4.23 16.48 12.35
CA ALA A 43 -3.43 15.30 12.10
C ALA A 43 -1.95 15.54 12.39
N PHE A 44 -1.37 16.64 11.94
CA PHE A 44 0.00 17.03 12.29
C PHE A 44 0.22 17.17 13.79
N LYS A 45 -0.73 17.79 14.49
CA LYS A 45 -0.64 17.93 15.96
C LYS A 45 -0.59 16.57 16.66
N TYR A 46 -1.41 15.59 16.23
CA TYR A 46 -1.45 14.27 16.86
C TYR A 46 -0.26 13.37 16.51
N ILE A 47 0.43 13.60 15.40
CA ILE A 47 1.66 12.87 15.06
C ILE A 47 2.76 13.13 16.10
N PHE A 48 2.88 14.39 16.54
CA PHE A 48 3.95 14.82 17.45
C PHE A 48 3.52 14.90 18.92
N LYS A 49 2.25 14.66 19.22
CA LYS A 49 1.74 14.62 20.57
C LYS A 49 1.76 13.19 21.08
N ASP A 50 2.61 12.94 22.05
CA ASP A 50 2.67 11.65 22.73
C ASP A 50 1.43 11.50 23.63
N GLU A 51 0.41 10.84 23.13
CA GLU A 51 -0.79 10.45 23.88
C GLU A 51 -0.76 8.95 24.18
N THR A 52 0.38 8.42 24.59
CA THR A 52 0.47 7.06 25.08
C THR A 52 -0.10 7.00 26.48
N ASP A 53 -1.42 6.84 26.58
CA ASP A 53 -2.09 6.54 27.87
C ASP A 53 -1.69 5.16 28.44
N GLY A 54 -0.80 4.43 27.76
CA GLY A 54 -0.34 3.10 28.16
C GLY A 54 -1.43 2.02 28.22
N LYS A 55 -2.67 2.38 27.87
CA LYS A 55 -3.83 1.50 28.07
C LYS A 55 -4.37 0.86 26.79
N HIS A 56 -4.07 1.40 25.60
CA HIS A 56 -4.76 0.99 24.37
C HIS A 56 -3.91 1.10 23.10
N GLY A 57 -2.66 0.63 23.09
CA GLY A 57 -1.85 0.56 21.89
C GLY A 57 -0.42 0.13 22.18
N GLU A 58 0.18 -0.64 21.28
CA GLU A 58 1.54 -1.16 21.43
C GLU A 58 2.61 -0.15 20.98
N VAL A 59 2.22 0.87 20.18
CA VAL A 59 3.15 1.83 19.59
C VAL A 59 2.61 3.26 19.63
N SER A 60 3.51 4.24 19.70
CA SER A 60 3.17 5.66 19.64
C SER A 60 2.65 6.06 18.26
N SER A 61 1.92 7.20 18.18
CA SER A 61 1.41 7.72 16.90
C SER A 61 2.53 7.98 15.88
N PHE A 62 3.68 8.46 16.34
CA PHE A 62 4.85 8.68 15.50
C PHE A 62 5.45 7.34 15.00
N ALA A 63 5.57 6.35 15.87
CA ALA A 63 6.06 5.02 15.49
C ALA A 63 5.13 4.34 14.49
N ALA A 64 3.81 4.47 14.67
CA ALA A 64 2.81 3.98 13.72
C ALA A 64 2.95 4.65 12.34
N LEU A 65 3.18 5.97 12.31
CA LEU A 65 3.44 6.70 11.06
C LEU A 65 4.73 6.21 10.40
N CYS A 66 5.83 6.06 11.13
CA CYS A 66 7.10 5.57 10.60
C CYS A 66 6.95 4.15 10.02
N THR A 67 6.22 3.29 10.69
CA THR A 67 5.93 1.93 10.20
C THR A 67 5.10 1.96 8.92
N ALA A 68 4.06 2.80 8.86
CA ALA A 68 3.25 2.95 7.66
C ALA A 68 4.04 3.52 6.48
N LEU A 69 4.89 4.51 6.71
CA LEU A 69 5.76 5.07 5.68
C LEU A 69 6.79 4.05 5.19
N SER A 70 7.40 3.30 6.10
CA SER A 70 8.36 2.24 5.75
C SER A 70 7.73 1.15 4.88
N ALA A 71 6.48 0.81 5.11
CA ALA A 71 5.75 -0.16 4.30
C ALA A 71 5.27 0.41 2.95
N THR A 72 5.08 1.72 2.85
CA THR A 72 4.47 2.37 1.67
C THR A 72 5.51 2.92 0.72
N ILE A 73 6.62 3.47 1.23
CA ILE A 73 7.68 4.06 0.40
C ILE A 73 8.57 2.94 -0.13
N GLY A 74 8.57 2.77 -1.45
CA GLY A 74 9.37 1.77 -2.15
C GLY A 74 9.82 2.25 -3.53
N THR A 75 10.46 1.37 -4.29
CA THR A 75 10.91 1.65 -5.66
C THR A 75 9.78 2.08 -6.59
N GLY A 76 8.53 1.64 -6.33
CA GLY A 76 7.36 2.08 -7.08
C GLY A 76 7.13 3.59 -7.05
N ASN A 77 7.49 4.25 -5.94
CA ASN A 77 7.34 5.71 -5.81
C ASN A 77 8.39 6.49 -6.62
N ILE A 78 9.44 5.86 -7.08
CA ILE A 78 10.49 6.45 -7.91
C ILE A 78 10.38 5.93 -9.33
N VAL A 79 10.60 4.63 -9.51
CA VAL A 79 10.60 3.98 -10.84
C VAL A 79 9.20 4.00 -11.45
N GLY A 80 8.15 3.70 -10.66
CA GLY A 80 6.77 3.72 -11.15
C GLY A 80 6.32 5.10 -11.60
N VAL A 81 6.71 6.16 -10.87
CA VAL A 81 6.43 7.54 -11.28
C VAL A 81 7.19 7.92 -12.55
N ALA A 82 8.48 7.56 -12.64
CA ALA A 82 9.27 7.78 -13.84
C ALA A 82 8.66 7.07 -15.06
N THR A 83 8.27 5.82 -14.92
CA THR A 83 7.61 5.04 -15.98
C THR A 83 6.27 5.68 -16.39
N ALA A 84 5.48 6.15 -15.45
CA ALA A 84 4.22 6.82 -15.74
C ALA A 84 4.44 8.13 -16.54
N ILE A 85 5.47 8.90 -16.22
CA ILE A 85 5.83 10.12 -16.97
C ILE A 85 6.30 9.77 -18.38
N VAL A 86 7.15 8.74 -18.51
CA VAL A 86 7.66 8.32 -19.83
C VAL A 86 6.52 7.82 -20.73
N SER A 87 5.56 7.07 -20.17
CA SER A 87 4.46 6.49 -20.92
C SER A 87 3.30 7.47 -21.18
N GLY A 88 2.97 8.30 -20.20
CA GLY A 88 1.81 9.19 -20.22
C GLY A 88 2.13 10.67 -20.38
N GLY A 89 3.41 11.02 -20.48
CA GLY A 89 3.87 12.42 -20.55
C GLY A 89 3.71 13.17 -19.21
N PRO A 90 4.02 14.49 -19.20
CA PRO A 90 3.96 15.32 -18.00
C PRO A 90 2.57 15.37 -17.34
N GLY A 91 1.51 15.17 -18.12
CA GLY A 91 0.13 15.11 -17.64
C GLY A 91 -0.15 13.95 -16.67
N ALA A 92 0.66 12.89 -16.72
CA ALA A 92 0.54 11.77 -15.80
C ALA A 92 0.68 12.21 -14.33
N LEU A 93 1.60 13.14 -14.03
CA LEU A 93 1.77 13.69 -12.68
C LEU A 93 0.51 14.38 -12.15
N PHE A 94 -0.15 15.16 -12.99
CA PHE A 94 -1.40 15.83 -12.59
C PHE A 94 -2.47 14.80 -12.18
N TRP A 95 -2.65 13.77 -12.98
CA TRP A 95 -3.63 12.71 -12.67
C TRP A 95 -3.24 11.88 -11.44
N MET A 96 -1.95 11.63 -11.24
CA MET A 96 -1.45 10.96 -10.04
C MET A 96 -1.73 11.79 -8.78
N TRP A 97 -1.53 13.11 -8.81
CA TRP A 97 -1.86 13.99 -7.69
C TRP A 97 -3.35 14.02 -7.40
N LEU A 98 -4.18 14.10 -8.45
CA LEU A 98 -5.63 14.08 -8.29
C LEU A 98 -6.10 12.75 -7.68
N ALA A 99 -5.57 11.63 -8.15
CA ALA A 99 -5.87 10.31 -7.62
C ALA A 99 -5.41 10.16 -6.15
N ALA A 100 -4.22 10.66 -5.82
CA ALA A 100 -3.70 10.64 -4.46
C ALA A 100 -4.57 11.47 -3.50
N LEU A 101 -5.01 12.65 -3.94
CA LEU A 101 -5.86 13.52 -3.15
C LEU A 101 -7.19 12.84 -2.79
N VAL A 102 -7.81 12.18 -3.76
CA VAL A 102 -9.05 11.42 -3.57
C VAL A 102 -8.78 10.14 -2.76
N GLY A 103 -7.67 9.47 -3.03
CA GLY A 103 -7.25 8.26 -2.34
C GLY A 103 -6.96 8.47 -0.84
N THR A 104 -6.57 9.67 -0.44
CA THR A 104 -6.34 10.00 0.98
C THR A 104 -7.60 9.81 1.83
N ALA A 105 -8.79 10.15 1.31
CA ALA A 105 -10.05 9.91 2.02
C ALA A 105 -10.35 8.42 2.19
N THR A 106 -10.03 7.61 1.19
CA THR A 106 -10.16 6.14 1.26
C THR A 106 -9.24 5.57 2.33
N LYS A 107 -7.98 6.01 2.35
CA LYS A 107 -7.01 5.56 3.36
C LYS A 107 -7.41 5.98 4.77
N TYR A 108 -7.93 7.19 4.94
CA TYR A 108 -8.47 7.64 6.23
C TYR A 108 -9.61 6.73 6.70
N ALA A 109 -10.57 6.40 5.83
CA ALA A 109 -11.68 5.52 6.17
C ALA A 109 -11.19 4.10 6.53
N GLU A 110 -10.23 3.56 5.78
CA GLU A 110 -9.60 2.26 6.06
C GLU A 110 -8.96 2.23 7.45
N CYS A 111 -8.10 3.20 7.76
CA CYS A 111 -7.44 3.29 9.06
C CYS A 111 -8.45 3.48 10.21
N LEU A 112 -9.48 4.32 9.99
CA LEU A 112 -10.53 4.52 10.99
C LEU A 112 -11.29 3.22 11.29
N LEU A 113 -11.65 2.45 10.25
CA LEU A 113 -12.31 1.15 10.41
C LEU A 113 -11.41 0.13 11.11
N ALA A 114 -10.12 0.09 10.75
CA ALA A 114 -9.15 -0.79 11.37
C ALA A 114 -9.01 -0.54 12.88
N VAL A 115 -8.96 0.73 13.29
CA VAL A 115 -8.90 1.10 14.71
C VAL A 115 -10.24 0.86 15.42
N LYS A 116 -11.36 1.18 14.78
CA LYS A 116 -12.70 1.03 15.37
C LYS A 116 -13.07 -0.42 15.66
N PHE A 117 -12.69 -1.34 14.77
CA PHE A 117 -13.03 -2.77 14.87
C PHE A 117 -11.85 -3.63 15.31
N ARG A 118 -10.80 -3.00 15.87
CA ARG A 118 -9.70 -3.76 16.45
C ARG A 118 -10.18 -4.57 17.67
N GLN A 119 -9.58 -5.72 17.86
CA GLN A 119 -9.78 -6.55 19.03
C GLN A 119 -8.49 -6.62 19.84
N VAL A 120 -8.64 -6.77 21.15
CA VAL A 120 -7.52 -7.04 22.05
C VAL A 120 -7.65 -8.49 22.47
N ASP A 121 -6.63 -9.28 22.20
CA ASP A 121 -6.59 -10.70 22.57
C ASP A 121 -6.35 -10.85 24.08
N GLU A 122 -6.51 -12.08 24.62
CA GLU A 122 -6.31 -12.39 26.04
C GLU A 122 -4.89 -12.05 26.52
N ASP A 123 -3.91 -12.14 25.62
CA ASP A 123 -2.50 -11.78 25.87
C ASP A 123 -2.22 -10.26 25.77
N GLY A 124 -3.22 -9.44 25.50
CA GLY A 124 -3.09 -7.98 25.35
C GLY A 124 -2.64 -7.52 23.97
N HIS A 125 -2.44 -8.43 23.00
CA HIS A 125 -2.09 -8.08 21.63
C HIS A 125 -3.27 -7.49 20.87
N VAL A 126 -3.00 -6.45 20.08
CA VAL A 126 -4.01 -5.79 19.27
C VAL A 126 -4.08 -6.43 17.89
N VAL A 127 -5.23 -7.02 17.57
CA VAL A 127 -5.52 -7.59 16.26
C VAL A 127 -6.52 -6.71 15.53
N GLY A 128 -6.14 -6.25 14.34
CA GLY A 128 -6.97 -5.35 13.53
C GLY A 128 -6.74 -5.59 12.04
N GLY A 129 -7.38 -4.77 11.22
CA GLY A 129 -7.22 -4.82 9.77
C GLY A 129 -8.49 -5.21 9.01
N PRO A 130 -8.38 -5.39 7.66
CA PRO A 130 -9.53 -5.60 6.80
C PRO A 130 -10.41 -6.81 7.17
N PHE A 131 -9.81 -7.92 7.53
CA PHE A 131 -10.57 -9.11 7.93
C PHE A 131 -11.42 -8.85 9.17
N ASN A 132 -10.92 -8.08 10.15
CA ASN A 132 -11.68 -7.76 11.37
C ASN A 132 -12.85 -6.82 11.09
N TYR A 133 -12.65 -5.73 10.35
CA TYR A 133 -13.76 -4.83 10.09
C TYR A 133 -14.76 -5.39 9.07
N ILE A 134 -14.39 -6.32 8.21
CA ILE A 134 -15.33 -7.06 7.37
C ILE A 134 -16.19 -7.97 8.24
N GLU A 135 -15.58 -8.77 9.13
CA GLU A 135 -16.33 -9.71 9.97
C GLU A 135 -17.22 -9.02 11.01
N HIS A 136 -16.69 -8.02 11.72
CA HIS A 136 -17.39 -7.38 12.83
C HIS A 136 -18.16 -6.11 12.41
N GLY A 137 -17.73 -5.45 11.36
CA GLY A 137 -18.39 -4.24 10.86
C GLY A 137 -19.55 -4.51 9.90
N MET A 138 -19.41 -5.51 9.03
CA MET A 138 -20.46 -5.89 8.07
C MET A 138 -21.37 -7.00 8.61
N GLY A 139 -20.94 -7.68 9.66
CA GLY A 139 -21.70 -8.71 10.35
C GLY A 139 -21.42 -10.15 9.88
N PRO A 140 -22.02 -11.16 10.57
CA PRO A 140 -21.65 -12.58 10.41
C PRO A 140 -21.87 -13.13 9.00
N LYS A 141 -22.80 -12.57 8.24
CA LYS A 141 -23.06 -12.96 6.84
C LYS A 141 -21.88 -12.75 5.92
N TRP A 142 -20.97 -11.84 6.25
CA TRP A 142 -19.81 -11.45 5.45
C TRP A 142 -18.50 -12.13 5.89
N LYS A 143 -18.57 -13.04 6.84
CA LYS A 143 -17.40 -13.79 7.35
C LYS A 143 -16.63 -14.55 6.25
N TRP A 144 -17.31 -15.02 5.22
CA TRP A 144 -16.70 -15.67 4.07
C TRP A 144 -15.74 -14.71 3.32
N LEU A 145 -16.14 -13.43 3.19
CA LEU A 145 -15.31 -12.42 2.52
C LEU A 145 -14.05 -12.11 3.34
N ALA A 146 -14.17 -12.02 4.67
CA ALA A 146 -13.02 -11.86 5.57
C ALA A 146 -12.02 -13.02 5.43
N LYS A 147 -12.52 -14.27 5.33
CA LYS A 147 -11.67 -15.47 5.12
C LYS A 147 -10.96 -15.43 3.76
N ILE A 148 -11.65 -15.04 2.68
CA ILE A 148 -11.04 -14.88 1.35
C ILE A 148 -9.95 -13.81 1.40
N PHE A 149 -10.22 -12.68 2.01
CA PHE A 149 -9.22 -11.62 2.16
C PHE A 149 -7.98 -12.12 2.93
N ALA A 150 -8.18 -12.83 4.05
CA ALA A 150 -7.08 -13.39 4.83
C ALA A 150 -6.28 -14.43 4.03
N PHE A 151 -6.93 -15.27 3.26
CA PHE A 151 -6.28 -16.27 2.40
C PHE A 151 -5.36 -15.60 1.35
N PHE A 152 -5.85 -14.58 0.66
CA PHE A 152 -5.03 -13.82 -0.28
C PHE A 152 -3.93 -13.04 0.43
N GLY A 153 -4.20 -12.50 1.61
CA GLY A 153 -3.19 -11.83 2.43
C GLY A 153 -2.02 -12.74 2.81
N ILE A 154 -2.30 -13.97 3.20
CA ILE A 154 -1.28 -14.99 3.46
C ILE A 154 -0.50 -15.29 2.19
N GLY A 155 -1.19 -15.43 1.05
CA GLY A 155 -0.55 -15.64 -0.26
C GLY A 155 0.44 -14.53 -0.63
N VAL A 156 0.04 -13.28 -0.44
CA VAL A 156 0.92 -12.10 -0.67
C VAL A 156 2.16 -12.16 0.23
N GLY A 157 1.99 -12.49 1.51
CA GLY A 157 3.10 -12.61 2.45
C GLY A 157 4.08 -13.74 2.09
N LEU A 158 3.55 -14.93 1.77
CA LEU A 158 4.38 -16.10 1.42
C LEU A 158 5.12 -15.94 0.10
N LEU A 159 4.48 -15.34 -0.90
CA LEU A 159 5.08 -15.14 -2.22
C LEU A 159 6.03 -13.93 -2.27
N GLY A 160 6.13 -13.15 -1.20
CA GLY A 160 7.01 -11.98 -1.13
C GLY A 160 6.67 -10.94 -2.20
N ILE A 161 5.41 -10.80 -2.58
CA ILE A 161 4.96 -9.84 -3.58
C ILE A 161 5.31 -8.42 -3.11
N GLY A 162 6.02 -7.68 -3.94
CA GLY A 162 6.56 -6.37 -3.59
C GLY A 162 8.03 -6.40 -3.14
N THR A 163 8.48 -7.42 -2.42
CA THR A 163 9.89 -7.53 -2.03
C THR A 163 10.80 -7.78 -3.23
N PHE A 164 10.42 -8.69 -4.12
CA PHE A 164 11.21 -9.01 -5.32
C PHE A 164 11.36 -7.81 -6.26
N THR A 165 10.30 -7.06 -6.49
CA THR A 165 10.36 -5.86 -7.33
C THR A 165 11.23 -4.77 -6.72
N GLN A 166 11.19 -4.60 -5.39
CA GLN A 166 12.03 -3.63 -4.69
C GLN A 166 13.50 -4.03 -4.72
N VAL A 167 13.81 -5.29 -4.41
CA VAL A 167 15.18 -5.80 -4.47
C VAL A 167 15.76 -5.66 -5.88
N ASN A 168 14.99 -6.02 -6.91
CA ASN A 168 15.42 -5.87 -8.30
C ASN A 168 15.68 -4.40 -8.66
N GLY A 169 14.80 -3.49 -8.26
CA GLY A 169 14.99 -2.05 -8.50
C GLY A 169 16.23 -1.47 -7.79
N ILE A 170 16.46 -1.86 -6.54
CA ILE A 170 17.64 -1.45 -5.78
C ILE A 170 18.91 -2.05 -6.41
N SER A 171 18.90 -3.34 -6.73
CA SER A 171 20.02 -4.02 -7.38
C SER A 171 20.36 -3.36 -8.71
N SER A 172 19.37 -3.06 -9.54
CA SER A 172 19.58 -2.36 -10.81
C SER A 172 20.17 -0.95 -10.62
N ALA A 173 19.70 -0.21 -9.62
CA ALA A 173 20.23 1.12 -9.33
C ALA A 173 21.69 1.07 -8.86
N VAL A 174 22.02 0.11 -7.98
CA VAL A 174 23.40 -0.12 -7.51
C VAL A 174 24.30 -0.53 -8.66
N ASN A 175 23.82 -1.46 -9.49
CA ASN A 175 24.57 -1.91 -10.66
C ASN A 175 24.86 -0.75 -11.62
N ASN A 176 23.85 0.01 -12.00
CA ASN A 176 24.03 1.16 -12.90
C ASN A 176 24.95 2.23 -12.34
N PHE A 177 25.05 2.37 -11.01
CA PHE A 177 25.94 3.33 -10.38
C PHE A 177 27.41 2.85 -10.35
N PHE A 178 27.64 1.59 -9.98
CA PHE A 178 28.97 1.03 -9.80
C PHE A 178 29.54 0.38 -11.05
N ASP A 179 28.68 -0.18 -11.91
CA ASP A 179 29.07 -0.87 -13.15
C ASP A 179 28.18 -0.49 -14.33
N PRO A 180 28.20 0.79 -14.78
CA PRO A 180 27.34 1.27 -15.86
C PRO A 180 27.55 0.56 -17.20
N ASN A 181 28.67 -0.11 -17.37
CA ASN A 181 29.04 -0.84 -18.60
C ASN A 181 28.79 -2.34 -18.50
N ASN A 182 28.23 -2.85 -17.40
CA ASN A 182 28.04 -4.27 -17.11
C ASN A 182 29.34 -5.09 -17.29
N ALA A 183 30.47 -4.51 -16.89
CA ALA A 183 31.80 -5.13 -17.02
C ALA A 183 32.05 -6.17 -15.93
N TRP A 184 31.36 -6.07 -14.81
CA TRP A 184 31.51 -6.99 -13.69
C TRP A 184 30.66 -8.22 -13.91
N THR A 185 31.35 -9.33 -14.07
CA THR A 185 30.71 -10.62 -14.25
C THR A 185 31.13 -11.57 -13.13
N VAL A 186 30.17 -12.30 -12.59
CA VAL A 186 30.41 -13.38 -11.63
C VAL A 186 30.06 -14.70 -12.27
N SER A 187 31.01 -15.62 -12.27
CA SER A 187 30.78 -16.97 -12.76
C SER A 187 30.41 -17.89 -11.58
N LEU A 188 29.17 -18.34 -11.56
CA LEU A 188 28.63 -19.27 -10.57
C LEU A 188 28.07 -20.50 -11.27
N PHE A 189 28.46 -21.69 -10.85
CA PHE A 189 27.97 -22.97 -11.39
C PHE A 189 28.09 -23.09 -12.92
N GLY A 190 29.17 -22.56 -13.51
CA GLY A 190 29.42 -22.63 -14.95
C GLY A 190 28.57 -21.67 -15.78
N ARG A 191 27.82 -20.76 -15.16
CA ARG A 191 27.12 -19.66 -15.82
C ARG A 191 27.70 -18.33 -15.41
N THR A 192 27.88 -17.45 -16.38
CA THR A 192 28.35 -16.09 -16.16
C THR A 192 27.12 -15.18 -16.01
N TYR A 193 27.04 -14.49 -14.89
CA TYR A 193 26.01 -13.48 -14.60
C TYR A 193 26.66 -12.10 -14.64
N SER A 194 26.09 -11.17 -15.36
CA SER A 194 26.35 -9.73 -15.17
C SER A 194 25.61 -9.27 -13.94
N TRP A 195 26.23 -8.42 -13.19
CA TRP A 195 25.60 -7.79 -12.02
C TRP A 195 24.54 -6.81 -12.44
#